data_ba3fda9d1ae90783f02201d85f320c7b
#
_entry.id   ba3fda9d1ae90783f02201d85f320c7b
#
_cell.length_a   1.000
_cell.length_b   1.000
_cell.length_c   1.000
_cell.angle_alpha   90.00
_cell.angle_beta   90.00
_cell.angle_gamma   90.00
#
_symmetry.space_group_name_H-M   'P 1'
#
loop_
_entity.id
_entity.type
_entity.pdbx_description
1 polymer ?
#
loop_
_entity_poly.entity_id
_entity_poly.type
_entity_poly.pdbx_seq_one_letter_code
_entity_poly.pdbx_strand_id
1 'polypeptide(L)'
;MLIQLHHLIPLPLRDKFQHRDSDIWNKEVHFKPGQFVKIKAPSGTGKTTLIHYLYHVRYDYAGKVLVNGKPWQDYDGETLAAMRQQQVSIIFQDLRLFEQLSAFENIELKRVMLPTPYCSREKVAEMAERLQVTHVLQQSGRTLSYGERQRIAIIRALVQPFQWLFMDEPFSHLDEDNARRAAALIAEECRARQAGFILTDLDNDTRFNYDLNLHL
;
A
#
# COMPACT_ATOMS: atom_id res chain seq x y z
N MET A 1 6.63 -8.55 -10.82
CA MET A 1 7.76 -8.14 -9.94
C MET A 1 7.86 -9.11 -8.77
N LEU A 2 8.99 -9.79 -8.58
CA LEU A 2 9.28 -10.63 -7.42
C LEU A 2 9.93 -9.77 -6.34
N ILE A 3 9.46 -9.89 -5.08
CA ILE A 3 10.07 -9.23 -3.94
C ILE A 3 10.61 -10.29 -2.98
N GLN A 4 11.84 -10.12 -2.51
CA GLN A 4 12.50 -11.07 -1.62
C GLN A 4 13.12 -10.33 -0.43
N LEU A 5 12.93 -10.86 0.75
CA LEU A 5 13.55 -10.39 1.98
C LEU A 5 14.61 -11.41 2.41
N HIS A 6 15.83 -10.96 2.63
CA HIS A 6 16.91 -11.81 3.11
C HIS A 6 17.39 -11.29 4.46
N HIS A 7 17.01 -11.98 5.54
CA HIS A 7 17.40 -11.68 6.92
C HIS A 7 17.20 -10.21 7.30
N LEU A 8 16.06 -9.63 6.88
CA LEU A 8 15.74 -8.24 7.11
C LEU A 8 15.52 -7.98 8.60
N ILE A 9 16.25 -7.02 9.18
CA ILE A 9 16.11 -6.61 10.58
C ILE A 9 16.10 -5.07 10.65
N PRO A 10 15.03 -4.44 11.16
CA PRO A 10 15.01 -2.99 11.36
C PRO A 10 16.01 -2.59 12.46
N LEU A 11 16.98 -1.74 12.12
CA LEU A 11 18.01 -1.31 13.07
C LEU A 11 17.46 -0.65 14.35
N PRO A 12 16.46 0.26 14.26
CA PRO A 12 15.91 0.91 15.45
C PRO A 12 15.11 -0.02 16.38
N LEU A 13 14.77 -1.22 15.90
CA LEU A 13 13.96 -2.20 16.65
C LEU A 13 14.72 -3.48 16.95
N ARG A 14 16.03 -3.54 16.64
CA ARG A 14 16.86 -4.74 16.71
C ARG A 14 16.78 -5.46 18.06
N ASP A 15 16.88 -4.70 19.14
CA ASP A 15 16.86 -5.25 20.49
C ASP A 15 15.49 -5.82 20.89
N LYS A 16 14.41 -5.29 20.31
CA LYS A 16 13.04 -5.77 20.57
C LYS A 16 12.71 -7.08 19.88
N PHE A 17 13.46 -7.44 18.80
CA PHE A 17 13.19 -8.64 17.99
C PHE A 17 14.06 -9.84 18.37
N GLN A 18 15.06 -9.69 19.22
CA GLN A 18 15.90 -10.82 19.65
C GLN A 18 15.12 -11.97 20.34
N HIS A 19 13.90 -11.69 20.83
CA HIS A 19 13.08 -12.64 21.57
C HIS A 19 11.65 -12.79 21.02
N ARG A 20 11.36 -12.26 19.83
CA ARG A 20 10.04 -12.42 19.20
C ARG A 20 10.11 -13.37 18.02
N ASP A 21 9.17 -14.31 18.02
CA ASP A 21 8.96 -15.13 16.83
C ASP A 21 8.26 -14.30 15.75
N SER A 22 8.81 -14.31 14.53
CA SER A 22 8.32 -13.59 13.38
C SER A 22 8.55 -14.42 12.13
N ASP A 23 7.56 -14.42 11.24
CA ASP A 23 7.69 -15.07 9.93
C ASP A 23 8.51 -14.23 8.94
N ILE A 24 8.83 -12.98 9.29
CA ILE A 24 9.46 -12.01 8.39
C ILE A 24 10.82 -11.55 8.89
N TRP A 25 10.89 -11.07 10.15
CA TRP A 25 12.14 -10.54 10.66
C TRP A 25 13.21 -11.62 10.81
N ASN A 26 14.37 -11.34 10.23
CA ASN A 26 15.52 -12.28 10.20
C ASN A 26 15.20 -13.62 9.49
N LYS A 27 14.28 -13.61 8.55
CA LYS A 27 13.91 -14.79 7.76
C LYS A 27 14.16 -14.54 6.27
N GLU A 28 14.10 -15.60 5.48
CA GLU A 28 13.99 -15.51 4.03
C GLU A 28 12.54 -15.60 3.64
N VAL A 29 12.03 -14.55 2.99
CA VAL A 29 10.64 -14.44 2.58
C VAL A 29 10.56 -14.04 1.12
N HIS A 30 9.71 -14.70 0.37
CA HIS A 30 9.50 -14.41 -1.06
C HIS A 30 8.03 -14.07 -1.32
N PHE A 31 7.79 -12.90 -1.87
CA PHE A 31 6.46 -12.47 -2.33
C PHE A 31 6.40 -12.59 -3.86
N LYS A 32 5.59 -13.55 -4.34
CA LYS A 32 5.45 -13.84 -5.77
C LYS A 32 4.47 -12.87 -6.43
N PRO A 33 4.66 -12.55 -7.72
CA PRO A 33 3.72 -11.70 -8.46
C PRO A 33 2.27 -12.18 -8.32
N GLY A 34 1.35 -11.23 -8.14
CA GLY A 34 -0.09 -11.52 -8.05
C GLY A 34 -0.58 -12.06 -6.71
N GLN A 35 0.28 -12.33 -5.74
CA GLN A 35 -0.13 -12.82 -4.42
C GLN A 35 -0.85 -11.78 -3.58
N PHE A 36 -1.89 -12.21 -2.89
CA PHE A 36 -2.59 -11.45 -1.85
C PHE A 36 -2.03 -11.87 -0.49
N VAL A 37 -1.21 -10.99 0.10
CA VAL A 37 -0.47 -11.28 1.33
C VAL A 37 -1.04 -10.45 2.47
N LYS A 38 -1.31 -11.14 3.58
CA LYS A 38 -1.65 -10.51 4.85
C LYS A 38 -0.51 -10.66 5.84
N ILE A 39 -0.19 -9.59 6.52
CA ILE A 39 0.78 -9.56 7.61
C ILE A 39 0.08 -9.07 8.87
N LYS A 40 -0.19 -9.98 9.77
CA LYS A 40 -0.76 -9.67 11.08
C LYS A 40 0.34 -9.28 12.06
N ALA A 41 0.13 -8.17 12.75
CA ALA A 41 1.12 -7.72 13.70
C ALA A 41 0.52 -6.79 14.78
N PRO A 42 0.83 -7.00 16.05
CA PRO A 42 0.48 -6.07 17.11
C PRO A 42 1.04 -4.67 16.90
N SER A 43 0.51 -3.68 17.61
CA SER A 43 1.08 -2.32 17.57
C SER A 43 2.54 -2.32 18.04
N GLY A 44 3.38 -1.51 17.38
CA GLY A 44 4.79 -1.38 17.71
C GLY A 44 5.71 -2.54 17.27
N THR A 45 5.22 -3.48 16.46
CA THR A 45 6.02 -4.60 15.92
C THR A 45 6.69 -4.29 14.58
N GLY A 46 6.52 -3.06 14.05
CA GLY A 46 7.19 -2.64 12.82
C GLY A 46 6.38 -2.77 11.54
N LYS A 47 5.03 -2.86 11.59
CA LYS A 47 4.16 -2.87 10.39
C LYS A 47 4.49 -1.76 9.40
N THR A 48 4.34 -0.52 9.84
CA THR A 48 4.65 0.68 9.05
C THR A 48 6.10 0.68 8.57
N THR A 49 7.02 0.22 9.43
CA THR A 49 8.44 0.11 9.08
C THR A 49 8.67 -0.86 7.93
N LEU A 50 8.03 -2.03 7.97
CA LEU A 50 8.11 -3.01 6.88
C LEU A 50 7.56 -2.46 5.57
N ILE A 51 6.35 -1.86 5.61
CA ILE A 51 5.75 -1.22 4.42
C ILE A 51 6.67 -0.13 3.85
N HIS A 52 7.31 0.66 4.71
CA HIS A 52 8.26 1.69 4.28
C HIS A 52 9.55 1.10 3.66
N TYR A 53 10.02 -0.06 4.12
CA TYR A 53 11.15 -0.77 3.52
C TYR A 53 10.77 -1.35 2.15
N LEU A 54 9.59 -1.96 2.04
CA LEU A 54 9.07 -2.50 0.78
C LEU A 54 8.82 -1.42 -0.26
N TYR A 55 8.37 -0.23 0.16
CA TYR A 55 8.18 0.93 -0.72
C TYR A 55 9.46 1.75 -0.92
N HIS A 56 10.55 1.37 -0.22
CA HIS A 56 11.87 2.00 -0.26
C HIS A 56 11.87 3.51 0.05
N VAL A 57 11.14 3.91 1.09
CA VAL A 57 11.22 5.26 1.70
C VAL A 57 12.01 5.26 3.00
N ARG A 58 12.36 4.07 3.50
CA ARG A 58 13.30 3.84 4.62
C ARG A 58 14.27 2.74 4.25
N TYR A 59 15.49 2.82 4.77
CA TYR A 59 16.59 1.90 4.49
C TYR A 59 17.52 1.66 5.69
N ASP A 60 17.05 1.98 6.90
CA ASP A 60 17.74 1.75 8.17
C ASP A 60 17.52 0.30 8.67
N TYR A 61 17.95 -0.67 7.87
CA TYR A 61 17.86 -2.10 8.16
C TYR A 61 19.18 -2.84 7.88
N ALA A 62 19.36 -3.97 8.55
CA ALA A 62 20.32 -5.01 8.16
C ALA A 62 19.61 -6.04 7.28
N GLY A 63 20.39 -6.81 6.52
CA GLY A 63 19.85 -7.74 5.53
C GLY A 63 19.61 -7.07 4.18
N LYS A 64 18.72 -7.64 3.36
CA LYS A 64 18.46 -7.14 2.00
C LYS A 64 16.98 -7.21 1.65
N VAL A 65 16.52 -6.21 0.92
CA VAL A 65 15.27 -6.24 0.14
C VAL A 65 15.64 -6.30 -1.32
N LEU A 66 15.30 -7.41 -2.00
CA LEU A 66 15.59 -7.59 -3.42
C LEU A 66 14.31 -7.44 -4.22
N VAL A 67 14.43 -6.82 -5.37
CA VAL A 67 13.38 -6.73 -6.39
C VAL A 67 13.91 -7.34 -7.66
N ASN A 68 13.25 -8.39 -8.14
CA ASN A 68 13.71 -9.17 -9.29
C ASN A 68 15.19 -9.60 -9.16
N GLY A 69 15.62 -9.98 -7.94
CA GLY A 69 16.98 -10.44 -7.64
C GLY A 69 18.01 -9.34 -7.43
N LYS A 70 17.66 -8.04 -7.62
CA LYS A 70 18.57 -6.92 -7.41
C LYS A 70 18.20 -6.16 -6.12
N PRO A 71 19.17 -5.83 -5.24
CA PRO A 71 18.90 -5.03 -4.05
C PRO A 71 18.30 -3.67 -4.38
N TRP A 72 17.34 -3.20 -3.55
CA TRP A 72 16.75 -1.88 -3.71
C TRP A 72 17.79 -0.74 -3.78
N GLN A 73 18.85 -0.84 -2.96
CA GLN A 73 19.90 0.18 -2.87
C GLN A 73 20.74 0.31 -4.14
N ASP A 74 20.74 -0.71 -5.00
CA ASP A 74 21.53 -0.73 -6.24
C ASP A 74 20.81 -0.09 -7.43
N TYR A 75 19.54 0.32 -7.24
CA TYR A 75 18.80 1.07 -8.25
C TYR A 75 19.11 2.56 -8.14
N ASP A 76 19.31 3.21 -9.28
CA ASP A 76 19.44 4.67 -9.34
C ASP A 76 18.12 5.38 -9.06
N GLY A 77 18.19 6.69 -8.78
CA GLY A 77 17.01 7.49 -8.40
C GLY A 77 15.94 7.57 -9.49
N GLU A 78 16.35 7.60 -10.76
CA GLU A 78 15.40 7.66 -11.90
C GLU A 78 14.63 6.36 -12.03
N THR A 79 15.33 5.23 -11.96
CA THR A 79 14.70 3.90 -11.97
C THR A 79 13.73 3.73 -10.78
N LEU A 80 14.14 4.14 -9.58
CA LEU A 80 13.27 4.10 -8.40
C LEU A 80 12.03 4.98 -8.56
N ALA A 81 12.17 6.17 -9.14
CA ALA A 81 11.04 7.05 -9.44
C ALA A 81 10.08 6.40 -10.45
N ALA A 82 10.61 5.84 -11.53
CA ALA A 82 9.82 5.13 -12.54
C ALA A 82 9.09 3.91 -11.95
N MET A 83 9.74 3.15 -11.08
CA MET A 83 9.11 2.02 -10.39
C MET A 83 7.95 2.47 -9.48
N ARG A 84 8.09 3.58 -8.76
CA ARG A 84 7.01 4.15 -7.92
C ARG A 84 5.87 4.75 -8.74
N GLN A 85 6.12 5.12 -9.98
CA GLN A 85 5.07 5.60 -10.88
C GLN A 85 4.30 4.47 -11.56
N GLN A 86 4.94 3.31 -11.80
CA GLN A 86 4.42 2.30 -12.71
C GLN A 86 4.32 0.89 -12.12
N GLN A 87 5.06 0.57 -11.06
CA GLN A 87 5.17 -0.80 -10.58
C GLN A 87 4.72 -1.00 -9.14
N VAL A 88 4.80 0.04 -8.30
CA VAL A 88 4.39 -0.05 -6.91
C VAL A 88 3.46 1.11 -6.53
N SER A 89 2.40 0.80 -5.81
CA SER A 89 1.51 1.79 -5.21
C SER A 89 1.43 1.57 -3.70
N ILE A 90 0.98 2.59 -2.96
CA ILE A 90 0.92 2.53 -1.50
C ILE A 90 -0.27 3.30 -0.94
N ILE A 91 -0.89 2.71 0.09
CA ILE A 91 -1.82 3.38 1.00
C ILE A 91 -1.10 3.48 2.34
N PHE A 92 -0.73 4.69 2.73
CA PHE A 92 -0.09 4.97 4.00
C PHE A 92 -1.11 5.01 5.14
N GLN A 93 -0.71 4.64 6.35
CA GLN A 93 -1.54 4.74 7.54
C GLN A 93 -1.95 6.21 7.83
N ASP A 94 -1.04 7.17 7.62
CA ASP A 94 -1.28 8.62 7.75
C ASP A 94 -1.93 9.26 6.51
N LEU A 95 -2.34 8.44 5.54
CA LEU A 95 -3.02 8.77 4.28
C LEU A 95 -2.26 9.71 3.34
N ARG A 96 -1.45 10.62 3.84
CA ARG A 96 -0.62 11.61 3.12
C ARG A 96 -1.39 12.37 2.04
N LEU A 97 -2.59 12.84 2.36
CA LEU A 97 -3.32 13.76 1.49
C LEU A 97 -2.81 15.18 1.66
N PHE A 98 -2.76 15.92 0.57
CA PHE A 98 -2.50 17.36 0.59
C PHE A 98 -3.77 18.08 1.04
N GLU A 99 -3.76 18.64 2.22
CA GLU A 99 -4.93 19.25 2.86
C GLU A 99 -5.47 20.47 2.10
N GLN A 100 -4.59 21.19 1.40
CA GLN A 100 -4.95 22.39 0.63
C GLN A 100 -5.59 22.07 -0.72
N LEU A 101 -5.38 20.87 -1.23
CA LEU A 101 -5.98 20.39 -2.47
C LEU A 101 -7.35 19.80 -2.22
N SER A 102 -8.23 19.85 -3.20
CA SER A 102 -9.49 19.12 -3.18
C SER A 102 -9.25 17.61 -3.17
N ALA A 103 -10.28 16.83 -2.81
CA ALA A 103 -10.23 15.38 -2.89
C ALA A 103 -9.90 14.91 -4.31
N PHE A 104 -10.53 15.53 -5.32
CA PHE A 104 -10.27 15.22 -6.73
C PHE A 104 -8.84 15.56 -7.15
N GLU A 105 -8.31 16.71 -6.78
CA GLU A 105 -6.92 17.08 -7.08
C GLU A 105 -5.92 16.12 -6.43
N ASN A 106 -6.17 15.66 -5.21
CA ASN A 106 -5.35 14.62 -4.56
C ASN A 106 -5.30 13.32 -5.39
N ILE A 107 -6.39 12.93 -6.03
CA ILE A 107 -6.44 11.77 -6.93
C ILE A 107 -5.70 12.09 -8.23
N GLU A 108 -5.93 13.26 -8.83
CA GLU A 108 -5.31 13.69 -10.08
C GLU A 108 -3.78 13.73 -9.99
N LEU A 109 -3.19 14.10 -8.85
CA LEU A 109 -1.73 14.08 -8.66
C LEU A 109 -1.09 12.75 -9.07
N LYS A 110 -1.76 11.62 -8.78
CA LYS A 110 -1.27 10.30 -9.17
C LYS A 110 -1.71 9.89 -10.57
N ARG A 111 -2.92 10.29 -10.97
CA ARG A 111 -3.48 9.92 -12.26
C ARG A 111 -2.68 10.49 -13.43
N VAL A 112 -2.21 11.73 -13.30
CA VAL A 112 -1.50 12.47 -14.38
C VAL A 112 0.02 12.35 -14.31
N MET A 113 0.59 11.48 -13.47
CA MET A 113 2.04 11.32 -13.37
C MET A 113 2.69 10.75 -14.64
N LEU A 114 1.95 10.03 -15.45
CA LEU A 114 2.40 9.50 -16.73
C LEU A 114 1.90 10.39 -17.87
N PRO A 115 2.65 10.50 -18.99
CA PRO A 115 2.22 11.26 -20.17
C PRO A 115 0.83 10.87 -20.68
N THR A 116 0.52 9.58 -20.63
CA THR A 116 -0.82 9.05 -20.87
C THR A 116 -1.35 8.49 -19.54
N PRO A 117 -2.42 9.06 -18.99
CA PRO A 117 -3.02 8.57 -17.75
C PRO A 117 -3.47 7.11 -17.89
N TYR A 118 -3.08 6.28 -16.93
CA TYR A 118 -3.49 4.87 -16.89
C TYR A 118 -5.00 4.71 -16.64
N CYS A 119 -5.55 5.57 -15.78
CA CYS A 119 -6.95 5.54 -15.38
C CYS A 119 -7.68 6.75 -15.98
N SER A 120 -8.85 6.55 -16.62
CA SER A 120 -9.66 7.64 -17.15
C SER A 120 -10.40 8.40 -16.03
N ARG A 121 -10.92 9.59 -16.32
CA ARG A 121 -11.74 10.36 -15.36
C ARG A 121 -13.06 9.69 -15.05
N GLU A 122 -13.63 9.01 -16.03
CA GLU A 122 -14.86 8.22 -15.88
C GLU A 122 -14.64 7.09 -14.88
N LYS A 123 -13.48 6.40 -14.95
CA LYS A 123 -13.13 5.36 -14.00
C LYS A 123 -12.90 5.91 -12.59
N VAL A 124 -12.34 7.11 -12.46
CA VAL A 124 -12.26 7.82 -11.16
C VAL A 124 -13.64 8.09 -10.59
N ALA A 125 -14.57 8.57 -11.44
CA ALA A 125 -15.95 8.85 -11.01
C ALA A 125 -16.67 7.55 -10.56
N GLU A 126 -16.51 6.45 -11.31
CA GLU A 126 -17.03 5.13 -10.92
C GLU A 126 -16.47 4.68 -9.55
N MET A 127 -15.16 4.78 -9.34
CA MET A 127 -14.54 4.45 -8.04
C MET A 127 -15.09 5.33 -6.91
N ALA A 128 -15.28 6.64 -7.16
CA ALA A 128 -15.82 7.57 -6.18
C ALA A 128 -17.28 7.26 -5.83
N GLU A 129 -18.08 6.86 -6.80
CA GLU A 129 -19.46 6.40 -6.57
C GLU A 129 -19.49 5.12 -5.75
N ARG A 130 -18.70 4.12 -6.12
CA ARG A 130 -18.59 2.84 -5.40
C ARG A 130 -18.17 3.01 -3.95
N LEU A 131 -17.24 3.94 -3.69
CA LEU A 131 -16.78 4.27 -2.34
C LEU A 131 -17.60 5.37 -1.67
N GLN A 132 -18.70 5.83 -2.30
CA GLN A 132 -19.61 6.84 -1.74
C GLN A 132 -18.89 8.14 -1.32
N VAL A 133 -18.00 8.65 -2.15
CA VAL A 133 -17.26 9.90 -1.91
C VAL A 133 -17.44 10.93 -3.04
N THR A 134 -18.38 10.72 -3.97
CA THR A 134 -18.64 11.63 -5.07
C THR A 134 -18.98 13.04 -4.59
N HIS A 135 -19.76 13.15 -3.49
CA HIS A 135 -20.22 14.42 -2.92
C HIS A 135 -19.09 15.27 -2.30
N VAL A 136 -17.94 14.67 -2.01
CA VAL A 136 -16.79 15.38 -1.41
C VAL A 136 -15.64 15.64 -2.38
N LEU A 137 -15.73 15.21 -3.64
CA LEU A 137 -14.63 15.32 -4.59
C LEU A 137 -14.11 16.76 -4.78
N GLN A 138 -14.97 17.76 -4.68
CA GLN A 138 -14.59 19.17 -4.80
C GLN A 138 -14.25 19.83 -3.45
N GLN A 139 -14.36 19.11 -2.34
CA GLN A 139 -14.03 19.64 -1.03
C GLN A 139 -12.53 19.55 -0.76
N SER A 140 -12.01 20.53 -0.04
CA SER A 140 -10.61 20.54 0.43
C SER A 140 -10.33 19.31 1.30
N GLY A 141 -9.17 18.69 1.11
CA GLY A 141 -8.71 17.56 1.94
C GLY A 141 -8.76 17.86 3.44
N ARG A 142 -8.65 19.14 3.82
CA ARG A 142 -8.72 19.59 5.20
C ARG A 142 -10.10 19.40 5.85
N THR A 143 -11.17 19.50 5.07
CA THR A 143 -12.56 19.45 5.56
C THR A 143 -13.16 18.05 5.56
N LEU A 144 -12.48 17.09 4.93
CA LEU A 144 -12.93 15.71 4.87
C LEU A 144 -12.87 15.04 6.24
N SER A 145 -13.87 14.21 6.56
CA SER A 145 -13.79 13.24 7.65
C SER A 145 -12.65 12.24 7.42
N TYR A 146 -12.19 11.58 8.47
CA TYR A 146 -11.09 10.64 8.32
C TYR A 146 -11.44 9.45 7.40
N GLY A 147 -12.66 8.92 7.51
CA GLY A 147 -13.15 7.86 6.62
C GLY A 147 -13.26 8.28 5.15
N GLU A 148 -13.64 9.54 4.86
CA GLU A 148 -13.62 10.09 3.51
C GLU A 148 -12.19 10.22 3.00
N ARG A 149 -11.26 10.76 3.81
CA ARG A 149 -9.84 10.84 3.47
C ARG A 149 -9.28 9.46 3.14
N GLN A 150 -9.64 8.43 3.90
CA GLN A 150 -9.17 7.07 3.68
C GLN A 150 -9.68 6.51 2.35
N ARG A 151 -10.95 6.70 2.02
CA ARG A 151 -11.52 6.28 0.74
C ARG A 151 -10.90 7.03 -0.44
N ILE A 152 -10.64 8.33 -0.30
CA ILE A 152 -9.91 9.12 -1.32
C ILE A 152 -8.47 8.61 -1.47
N ALA A 153 -7.76 8.29 -0.39
CA ALA A 153 -6.41 7.73 -0.45
C ALA A 153 -6.38 6.36 -1.16
N ILE A 154 -7.42 5.54 -0.97
CA ILE A 154 -7.59 4.27 -1.69
C ILE A 154 -7.73 4.54 -3.20
N ILE A 155 -8.65 5.41 -3.63
CA ILE A 155 -8.80 5.77 -5.04
C ILE A 155 -7.48 6.28 -5.61
N ARG A 156 -6.82 7.22 -4.91
CA ARG A 156 -5.52 7.76 -5.33
C ARG A 156 -4.46 6.68 -5.53
N ALA A 157 -4.45 5.63 -4.72
CA ALA A 157 -3.52 4.52 -4.89
C ALA A 157 -3.87 3.63 -6.10
N LEU A 158 -5.15 3.54 -6.46
CA LEU A 158 -5.64 2.67 -7.54
C LEU A 158 -5.57 3.32 -8.93
N VAL A 159 -5.45 4.64 -9.05
CA VAL A 159 -5.47 5.34 -10.36
C VAL A 159 -4.16 5.27 -11.13
N GLN A 160 -3.07 4.83 -10.52
CA GLN A 160 -1.80 4.59 -11.20
C GLN A 160 -1.64 3.10 -11.56
N PRO A 161 -0.80 2.72 -12.54
CA PRO A 161 -0.45 1.33 -12.75
C PRO A 161 0.41 0.81 -11.60
N PHE A 162 0.26 -0.48 -11.26
CA PHE A 162 1.11 -1.14 -10.29
C PHE A 162 1.11 -2.67 -10.49
N GLN A 163 2.17 -3.31 -10.04
CA GLN A 163 2.29 -4.76 -9.88
C GLN A 163 2.17 -5.18 -8.40
N TRP A 164 2.45 -4.23 -7.48
CA TRP A 164 2.26 -4.39 -6.05
C TRP A 164 1.57 -3.17 -5.44
N LEU A 165 0.58 -3.44 -4.59
CA LEU A 165 -0.06 -2.44 -3.74
C LEU A 165 0.31 -2.72 -2.28
N PHE A 166 1.02 -1.80 -1.64
CA PHE A 166 1.33 -1.87 -0.22
C PHE A 166 0.29 -1.11 0.58
N MET A 167 -0.21 -1.72 1.67
CA MET A 167 -1.30 -1.14 2.46
C MET A 167 -0.99 -1.26 3.95
N ASP A 168 -0.92 -0.11 4.62
CA ASP A 168 -0.71 -0.04 6.07
C ASP A 168 -2.01 0.34 6.76
N GLU A 169 -2.67 -0.65 7.38
CA GLU A 169 -3.97 -0.53 8.06
C GLU A 169 -5.04 0.21 7.22
N PRO A 170 -5.33 -0.23 5.98
CA PRO A 170 -6.11 0.55 5.02
C PRO A 170 -7.59 0.72 5.39
N PHE A 171 -8.09 0.03 6.42
CA PHE A 171 -9.50 0.05 6.80
C PHE A 171 -9.75 0.54 8.23
N SER A 172 -8.71 0.97 8.96
CA SER A 172 -8.76 1.26 10.40
C SER A 172 -9.80 2.29 10.83
N HIS A 173 -10.24 3.16 9.92
CA HIS A 173 -11.22 4.23 10.19
C HIS A 173 -12.47 4.13 9.32
N LEU A 174 -12.73 2.97 8.74
CA LEU A 174 -13.95 2.68 7.98
C LEU A 174 -14.89 1.83 8.82
N ASP A 175 -16.18 2.12 8.73
CA ASP A 175 -17.19 1.17 9.15
C ASP A 175 -17.16 -0.09 8.26
N GLU A 176 -17.83 -1.16 8.70
CA GLU A 176 -17.75 -2.45 8.04
C GLU A 176 -18.26 -2.43 6.59
N ASP A 177 -19.28 -1.61 6.29
CA ASP A 177 -19.83 -1.52 4.94
C ASP A 177 -18.87 -0.80 3.99
N ASN A 178 -18.29 0.31 4.44
CA ASN A 178 -17.29 1.04 3.67
C ASN A 178 -15.99 0.22 3.52
N ALA A 179 -15.57 -0.51 4.56
CA ALA A 179 -14.42 -1.40 4.47
C ALA A 179 -14.64 -2.54 3.47
N ARG A 180 -15.83 -3.17 3.44
CA ARG A 180 -16.18 -4.19 2.44
C ARG A 180 -16.18 -3.64 1.00
N ARG A 181 -16.76 -2.45 0.77
CA ARG A 181 -16.77 -1.79 -0.55
C ARG A 181 -15.33 -1.50 -1.01
N ALA A 182 -14.51 -0.97 -0.11
CA ALA A 182 -13.12 -0.66 -0.40
C ALA A 182 -12.30 -1.93 -0.72
N ALA A 183 -12.46 -2.99 0.07
CA ALA A 183 -11.80 -4.26 -0.16
C ALA A 183 -12.23 -4.89 -1.50
N ALA A 184 -13.53 -4.86 -1.83
CA ALA A 184 -14.03 -5.36 -3.10
C ALA A 184 -13.41 -4.61 -4.30
N LEU A 185 -13.35 -3.27 -4.23
CA LEU A 185 -12.73 -2.45 -5.27
C LEU A 185 -11.23 -2.76 -5.40
N ILE A 186 -10.49 -2.83 -4.29
CA ILE A 186 -9.06 -3.17 -4.29
C ILE A 186 -8.83 -4.55 -4.92
N ALA A 187 -9.60 -5.56 -4.52
CA ALA A 187 -9.45 -6.91 -5.05
C ALA A 187 -9.70 -6.99 -6.56
N GLU A 188 -10.74 -6.29 -7.04
CA GLU A 188 -11.07 -6.22 -8.47
C GLU A 188 -9.95 -5.56 -9.26
N GLU A 189 -9.48 -4.41 -8.81
CA GLU A 189 -8.41 -3.67 -9.48
C GLU A 189 -7.07 -4.42 -9.46
N CYS A 190 -6.74 -5.13 -8.38
CA CYS A 190 -5.57 -6.00 -8.34
C CYS A 190 -5.69 -7.18 -9.31
N ARG A 191 -6.84 -7.86 -9.34
CA ARG A 191 -7.06 -8.99 -10.27
C ARG A 191 -7.03 -8.56 -11.74
N ALA A 192 -7.66 -7.43 -12.07
CA ALA A 192 -7.66 -6.89 -13.43
C ALA A 192 -6.25 -6.59 -13.96
N ARG A 193 -5.30 -6.27 -13.06
CA ARG A 193 -3.90 -5.99 -13.38
C ARG A 193 -2.98 -7.19 -13.21
N GLN A 194 -3.47 -8.32 -12.68
CA GLN A 194 -2.65 -9.44 -12.21
C GLN A 194 -1.61 -8.98 -11.15
N ALA A 195 -1.97 -7.97 -10.37
CA ALA A 195 -1.15 -7.38 -9.33
C ALA A 195 -1.38 -8.07 -7.99
N GLY A 196 -0.31 -8.16 -7.19
CA GLY A 196 -0.40 -8.56 -5.80
C GLY A 196 -0.58 -7.37 -4.85
N PHE A 197 -0.91 -7.69 -3.60
CA PHE A 197 -0.81 -6.70 -2.54
C PHE A 197 -0.20 -7.29 -1.27
N ILE A 198 0.38 -6.42 -0.45
CA ILE A 198 0.78 -6.72 0.92
C ILE A 198 0.00 -5.77 1.85
N LEU A 199 -0.82 -6.36 2.70
CA LEU A 199 -1.64 -5.64 3.69
C LEU A 199 -1.10 -5.94 5.09
N THR A 200 -0.84 -4.89 5.87
CA THR A 200 -0.57 -5.00 7.30
C THR A 200 -1.79 -4.59 8.11
N ASP A 201 -2.14 -5.39 9.13
CA ASP A 201 -3.29 -5.12 10.00
C ASP A 201 -3.01 -5.61 11.43
N LEU A 202 -3.78 -5.08 12.38
CA LEU A 202 -3.80 -5.51 13.78
C LEU A 202 -4.59 -6.83 13.95
N ASP A 203 -5.71 -6.94 13.24
CA ASP A 203 -6.72 -7.97 13.44
C ASP A 203 -6.74 -9.04 12.34
N ASN A 204 -7.61 -10.02 12.53
CA ASN A 204 -7.89 -11.03 11.53
C ASN A 204 -8.86 -10.46 10.46
N ASP A 205 -8.30 -9.67 9.52
CA ASP A 205 -9.08 -9.29 8.34
C ASP A 205 -9.43 -10.53 7.50
N THR A 206 -10.68 -10.66 7.12
CA THR A 206 -11.22 -11.76 6.29
C THR A 206 -11.84 -11.24 5.00
N ARG A 207 -11.64 -9.98 4.65
CA ARG A 207 -12.26 -9.33 3.47
C ARG A 207 -11.69 -9.81 2.14
N PHE A 208 -10.50 -10.44 2.19
CA PHE A 208 -9.86 -11.01 1.02
C PHE A 208 -9.59 -12.51 1.20
N ASN A 209 -9.52 -13.22 0.08
CA ASN A 209 -8.93 -14.55 0.07
C ASN A 209 -7.41 -14.39 -0.05
N TYR A 210 -6.69 -14.56 1.05
CA TYR A 210 -5.25 -14.41 1.10
C TYR A 210 -4.52 -15.69 0.67
N ASP A 211 -3.50 -15.54 -0.18
CA ASP A 211 -2.62 -16.63 -0.58
C ASP A 211 -1.57 -16.93 0.50
N LEU A 212 -1.24 -15.92 1.31
CA LEU A 212 -0.22 -16.01 2.35
C LEU A 212 -0.61 -15.17 3.57
N ASN A 213 -0.55 -15.80 4.74
CA ASN A 213 -0.75 -15.13 6.03
C ASN A 213 0.52 -15.26 6.87
N LEU A 214 1.08 -14.13 7.27
CA LEU A 214 2.34 -14.03 8.02
C LEU A 214 2.13 -13.23 9.31
N HIS A 215 3.03 -13.42 10.27
CA HIS A 215 3.08 -12.68 11.53
C HIS A 215 4.40 -11.92 11.66
N LEU A 216 4.33 -10.70 12.24
CA LEU A 216 5.50 -9.89 12.60
C LEU A 216 5.80 -10.01 14.09
#